data_ad9721f5cadb88e0d1bb02a10e7e0d42
#
_entry.id   ad9721f5cadb88e0d1bb02a10e7e0d42
#
_cell.length_a   1.000
_cell.length_b   1.000
_cell.length_c   1.000
_cell.angle_alpha   90.00
_cell.angle_beta   90.00
_cell.angle_gamma   90.00
#
_symmetry.space_group_name_H-M   'P 1'
#
loop_
_entity.id
_entity.type
_entity.pdbx_description
1 polymer ?
#
loop_
_entity_poly.entity_id
_entity_poly.type
_entity_poly.pdbx_seq_one_letter_code
_entity_poly.pdbx_strand_id
1 'polypeptide(L)'
;MTSRSFAFIVLFLGLLGIPAVSVWAHPPPETVVTGFFTKGSPTIRFEVEVDARCLLVPAKPEEELYVLHWYWQKMTEAETTDWMTRVHEYLAKTVELRLLPGGRIEPHWEFRFTTLGGGPLDKLDDPVMLRGTWEVAVPNELTGYQLKALKDGEVTVMFRNQLDGKPVERISSLFPGEESYVLDVSAYAAASAASSVSPPVSNDPGRGKLVFVLALILVFGLGGWARKRRRTRI
;
A
#
# COMPACT_ATOMS: atom_id res chain seq x y z
N MET A 1 56.96 38.56 -4.28
CA MET A 1 55.57 38.06 -4.09
C MET A 1 54.76 39.25 -3.65
N THR A 2 53.81 39.69 -4.47
CA THR A 2 53.08 40.89 -4.24
C THR A 2 51.94 40.66 -3.23
N SER A 3 51.69 41.62 -2.36
CA SER A 3 50.66 41.63 -1.30
C SER A 3 49.25 41.16 -1.77
N ARG A 4 48.94 41.30 -3.05
CA ARG A 4 47.69 40.84 -3.68
C ARG A 4 47.54 39.30 -3.73
N SER A 5 48.63 38.55 -3.94
CA SER A 5 48.60 37.10 -3.99
C SER A 5 48.34 36.48 -2.62
N PHE A 6 48.77 37.12 -1.55
CA PHE A 6 48.54 36.63 -0.18
C PHE A 6 47.07 36.79 0.25
N ALA A 7 46.45 37.90 -0.14
CA ALA A 7 45.02 38.14 0.16
C ALA A 7 44.10 37.12 -0.52
N PHE A 8 44.42 36.67 -1.74
CA PHE A 8 43.65 35.65 -2.44
C PHE A 8 43.76 34.28 -1.80
N ILE A 9 44.94 33.89 -1.29
CA ILE A 9 45.16 32.61 -0.63
C ILE A 9 44.39 32.53 0.71
N VAL A 10 44.38 33.61 1.48
CA VAL A 10 43.65 33.68 2.76
C VAL A 10 42.15 33.65 2.54
N LEU A 11 41.64 34.30 1.49
CA LEU A 11 40.22 34.25 1.13
C LEU A 11 39.77 32.86 0.69
N PHE A 12 40.61 32.15 -0.08
CA PHE A 12 40.34 30.78 -0.56
C PHE A 12 40.40 29.76 0.55
N LEU A 13 41.32 29.86 1.49
CA LEU A 13 41.42 29.03 2.69
C LEU A 13 40.28 29.29 3.66
N GLY A 14 39.76 30.55 3.76
CA GLY A 14 38.59 30.85 4.55
C GLY A 14 37.30 30.25 4.02
N LEU A 15 37.16 30.11 2.70
CA LEU A 15 36.02 29.46 2.04
C LEU A 15 36.02 27.95 2.22
N LEU A 16 37.21 27.32 2.32
CA LEU A 16 37.34 25.87 2.56
C LEU A 16 37.08 25.48 4.03
N GLY A 17 37.11 26.43 4.95
CA GLY A 17 36.88 26.23 6.37
C GLY A 17 35.41 26.38 6.81
N ILE A 18 34.47 26.64 5.89
CA ILE A 18 33.04 26.64 6.25
C ILE A 18 32.67 25.17 6.53
N PRO A 19 32.38 24.79 7.80
CA PRO A 19 31.92 23.45 8.05
C PRO A 19 30.69 23.24 7.18
N ALA A 20 30.69 22.23 6.33
CA ALA A 20 29.49 21.78 5.65
C ALA A 20 28.51 21.40 6.76
N VAL A 21 27.65 22.34 7.12
CA VAL A 21 26.52 22.04 8.00
C VAL A 21 25.74 21.00 7.22
N SER A 22 25.85 19.75 7.64
CA SER A 22 24.99 18.68 7.13
C SER A 22 23.58 19.08 7.51
N VAL A 23 22.93 19.83 6.60
CA VAL A 23 21.50 20.03 6.69
C VAL A 23 20.91 18.63 6.52
N TRP A 24 20.53 18.04 7.62
CA TRP A 24 19.74 16.80 7.61
C TRP A 24 18.39 17.17 7.03
N ALA A 25 18.34 17.15 5.70
CA ALA A 25 17.09 17.30 4.99
C ALA A 25 16.27 16.03 5.31
N HIS A 26 15.25 16.19 6.13
CA HIS A 26 14.26 15.15 6.33
C HIS A 26 13.61 14.86 4.98
N PRO A 27 13.38 13.58 4.65
CA PRO A 27 12.62 13.29 3.45
C PRO A 27 11.26 13.99 3.55
N PRO A 28 10.82 14.67 2.48
CA PRO A 28 9.51 15.28 2.47
C PRO A 28 8.45 14.20 2.74
N PRO A 29 7.34 14.54 3.39
CA PRO A 29 6.24 13.61 3.52
C PRO A 29 5.78 13.18 2.12
N GLU A 30 5.58 11.89 1.95
CA GLU A 30 5.17 11.32 0.66
C GLU A 30 4.00 10.34 0.83
N THR A 31 3.28 10.17 -0.25
CA THR A 31 2.24 9.14 -0.37
C THR A 31 2.70 8.09 -1.36
N VAL A 32 2.71 6.84 -0.95
CA VAL A 32 3.11 5.73 -1.82
C VAL A 32 1.89 4.87 -2.12
N VAL A 33 1.58 4.69 -3.41
CA VAL A 33 0.52 3.78 -3.85
C VAL A 33 1.17 2.58 -4.54
N THR A 34 0.75 1.37 -4.17
CA THR A 34 1.23 0.14 -4.79
C THR A 34 0.05 -0.65 -5.33
N GLY A 35 0.09 -0.97 -6.62
CA GLY A 35 -0.85 -1.88 -7.27
C GLY A 35 -0.31 -3.30 -7.28
N PHE A 36 -1.15 -4.26 -6.91
CA PHE A 36 -0.83 -5.69 -6.92
C PHE A 36 -1.79 -6.40 -7.87
N PHE A 37 -1.27 -6.96 -8.94
CA PHE A 37 -2.03 -7.74 -9.89
C PHE A 37 -1.45 -9.16 -9.99
N THR A 38 -2.32 -10.15 -9.84
CA THR A 38 -1.95 -11.55 -9.99
C THR A 38 -2.77 -12.16 -11.10
N LYS A 39 -2.11 -12.88 -12.00
CA LYS A 39 -2.76 -13.58 -13.12
C LYS A 39 -3.81 -14.56 -12.59
N GLY A 40 -5.02 -14.46 -13.13
CA GLY A 40 -6.14 -15.30 -12.71
C GLY A 40 -6.82 -14.85 -11.41
N SER A 41 -6.37 -13.79 -10.76
CA SER A 41 -7.08 -13.20 -9.64
C SER A 41 -8.36 -12.52 -10.09
N PRO A 42 -9.49 -12.66 -9.38
CA PRO A 42 -10.71 -11.91 -9.67
C PRO A 42 -10.63 -10.45 -9.21
N THR A 43 -9.60 -10.06 -8.46
CA THR A 43 -9.42 -8.73 -7.90
C THR A 43 -8.04 -8.16 -8.18
N ILE A 44 -7.96 -6.83 -8.23
CA ILE A 44 -6.72 -6.06 -8.10
C ILE A 44 -6.70 -5.51 -6.68
N ARG A 45 -5.59 -5.67 -5.98
CA ARG A 45 -5.37 -5.06 -4.68
C ARG A 45 -4.53 -3.80 -4.84
N PHE A 46 -4.95 -2.74 -4.20
CA PHE A 46 -4.17 -1.52 -4.04
C PHE A 46 -3.81 -1.33 -2.57
N GLU A 47 -2.60 -0.90 -2.32
CA GLU A 47 -2.16 -0.43 -1.00
C GLU A 47 -1.72 1.03 -1.10
N VAL A 48 -2.05 1.82 -0.08
CA VAL A 48 -1.55 3.18 0.06
C VAL A 48 -0.83 3.31 1.40
N GLU A 49 0.34 3.91 1.37
CA GLU A 49 1.09 4.31 2.55
C GLU A 49 1.09 5.83 2.63
N VAL A 50 0.57 6.38 3.73
CA VAL A 50 0.51 7.81 3.98
C VAL A 50 1.34 8.12 5.20
N ASP A 51 2.27 9.06 5.05
CA ASP A 51 3.00 9.62 6.18
C ASP A 51 2.00 10.41 7.05
N ALA A 52 1.92 10.07 8.33
CA ALA A 52 0.99 10.72 9.25
C ALA A 52 1.19 12.24 9.34
N ARG A 53 2.39 12.76 9.01
CA ARG A 53 2.66 14.21 8.93
C ARG A 53 1.82 14.92 7.89
N CYS A 54 1.41 14.25 6.81
CA CYS A 54 0.52 14.81 5.79
C CYS A 54 -0.84 15.25 6.34
N LEU A 55 -1.20 14.77 7.52
CA LEU A 55 -2.51 15.00 8.15
C LEU A 55 -2.47 16.01 9.30
N LEU A 56 -1.27 16.45 9.71
CA LEU A 56 -1.11 17.42 10.76
C LEU A 56 -1.32 18.84 10.23
N VAL A 57 -2.21 19.60 10.87
CA VAL A 57 -2.42 21.04 10.57
C VAL A 57 -2.35 21.83 11.87
N PRO A 58 -1.54 22.85 11.96
CA PRO A 58 -0.39 23.11 11.09
C PRO A 58 0.74 22.13 11.40
N ALA A 59 1.38 21.63 10.36
CA ALA A 59 2.63 20.95 10.55
C ALA A 59 3.57 21.90 11.31
N LYS A 60 4.10 21.49 12.43
CA LYS A 60 5.31 22.09 13.00
C LYS A 60 6.48 21.33 12.35
N PRO A 61 6.96 21.78 11.20
CA PRO A 61 7.88 20.98 10.38
C PRO A 61 9.26 20.84 11.00
N GLU A 62 9.54 21.52 12.11
CA GLU A 62 10.90 21.73 12.56
C GLU A 62 11.31 20.85 13.75
N GLU A 63 10.37 20.21 14.46
CA GLU A 63 10.69 19.54 15.73
C GLU A 63 10.52 18.03 15.72
N GLU A 64 9.70 17.44 14.85
CA GLU A 64 9.47 15.99 14.85
C GLU A 64 9.56 15.40 13.46
N LEU A 65 10.49 14.47 13.30
CA LEU A 65 10.74 13.71 12.07
C LEU A 65 9.55 12.85 11.64
N TYR A 66 8.76 12.42 12.60
CA TYR A 66 7.61 11.53 12.41
C TYR A 66 6.59 11.74 13.53
N VAL A 67 5.33 11.39 13.26
CA VAL A 67 4.35 11.19 14.31
C VAL A 67 4.69 9.89 15.02
N LEU A 68 4.92 9.94 16.32
CA LEU A 68 5.32 8.79 17.11
C LEU A 68 4.11 8.07 17.73
N HIS A 69 4.25 6.78 17.96
CA HIS A 69 3.20 5.92 18.51
C HIS A 69 2.66 6.43 19.87
N TRP A 70 3.50 7.00 20.75
CA TRP A 70 3.06 7.56 22.01
C TRP A 70 2.05 8.70 21.85
N TYR A 71 2.15 9.49 20.78
CA TYR A 71 1.20 10.55 20.46
C TYR A 71 -0.15 9.95 20.06
N TRP A 72 -0.12 8.93 19.20
CA TRP A 72 -1.30 8.20 18.78
C TRP A 72 -2.03 7.52 19.94
N GLN A 73 -1.31 6.89 20.87
CA GLN A 73 -1.91 6.22 22.04
C GLN A 73 -2.65 7.19 23.00
N LYS A 74 -2.35 8.47 22.95
CA LYS A 74 -3.01 9.49 23.78
C LYS A 74 -4.29 10.03 23.14
N MET A 75 -4.54 9.73 21.87
CA MET A 75 -5.75 10.19 21.16
C MET A 75 -6.98 9.51 21.75
N THR A 76 -8.02 10.30 21.90
CA THR A 76 -9.36 9.80 22.19
C THR A 76 -9.97 9.13 20.94
N GLU A 77 -11.04 8.37 21.13
CA GLU A 77 -11.79 7.77 20.01
C GLU A 77 -12.31 8.83 19.03
N ALA A 78 -12.74 9.99 19.52
CA ALA A 78 -13.21 11.10 18.70
C ALA A 78 -12.06 11.68 17.84
N GLU A 79 -10.87 11.88 18.41
CA GLU A 79 -9.70 12.36 17.67
C GLU A 79 -9.25 11.34 16.63
N THR A 80 -9.28 10.05 16.97
CA THR A 80 -8.97 8.97 16.03
C THR A 80 -9.95 8.97 14.85
N THR A 81 -11.25 9.14 15.12
CA THR A 81 -12.29 9.22 14.07
C THR A 81 -12.09 10.44 13.17
N ASP A 82 -11.75 11.60 13.75
CA ASP A 82 -11.44 12.81 12.98
C ASP A 82 -10.21 12.59 12.09
N TRP A 83 -9.17 11.95 12.60
CA TRP A 83 -7.99 11.58 11.83
C TRP A 83 -8.33 10.67 10.63
N MET A 84 -9.16 9.66 10.84
CA MET A 84 -9.57 8.77 9.75
C MET A 84 -10.37 9.52 8.69
N THR A 85 -11.23 10.47 9.09
CA THR A 85 -11.95 11.34 8.15
C THR A 85 -10.96 12.18 7.33
N ARG A 86 -9.96 12.78 7.96
CA ARG A 86 -8.92 13.57 7.27
C ARG A 86 -8.09 12.74 6.30
N VAL A 87 -7.79 11.47 6.65
CA VAL A 87 -7.09 10.55 5.73
C VAL A 87 -7.88 10.36 4.44
N HIS A 88 -9.18 10.09 4.55
CA HIS A 88 -10.03 9.92 3.38
C HIS A 88 -10.12 11.21 2.54
N GLU A 89 -10.31 12.36 3.18
CA GLU A 89 -10.33 13.66 2.49
C GLU A 89 -8.99 13.98 1.82
N TYR A 90 -7.89 13.71 2.50
CA TYR A 90 -6.55 13.88 1.97
C TYR A 90 -6.34 13.04 0.71
N LEU A 91 -6.65 11.73 0.76
CA LEU A 91 -6.49 10.85 -0.39
C LEU A 91 -7.41 11.22 -1.55
N ALA A 92 -8.65 11.63 -1.26
CA ALA A 92 -9.59 12.09 -2.29
C ALA A 92 -9.10 13.33 -3.05
N LYS A 93 -8.26 14.16 -2.42
CA LYS A 93 -7.62 15.35 -3.03
C LYS A 93 -6.25 15.05 -3.65
N THR A 94 -5.64 13.91 -3.28
CA THR A 94 -4.24 13.61 -3.65
C THR A 94 -4.16 12.62 -4.81
N VAL A 95 -5.00 11.57 -4.82
CA VAL A 95 -4.86 10.48 -5.79
C VAL A 95 -6.18 10.12 -6.46
N GLU A 96 -6.09 9.80 -7.75
CA GLU A 96 -7.18 9.23 -8.54
C GLU A 96 -6.69 7.96 -9.23
N LEU A 97 -7.37 6.84 -9.01
CA LEU A 97 -7.14 5.58 -9.70
C LEU A 97 -8.07 5.47 -10.90
N ARG A 98 -7.54 4.94 -12.02
CA ARG A 98 -8.29 4.72 -13.25
C ARG A 98 -8.06 3.32 -13.77
N LEU A 99 -9.14 2.62 -14.09
CA LEU A 99 -9.11 1.36 -14.85
C LEU A 99 -9.37 1.65 -16.33
N LEU A 100 -8.76 0.86 -17.21
CA LEU A 100 -8.88 1.03 -18.65
C LEU A 100 -9.40 -0.27 -19.32
N PRO A 101 -10.47 -0.19 -20.14
CA PRO A 101 -11.43 0.92 -20.21
C PRO A 101 -12.24 1.02 -18.92
N GLY A 102 -12.89 2.14 -18.65
CA GLY A 102 -13.80 2.27 -17.49
C GLY A 102 -13.64 3.57 -16.73
N GLY A 103 -12.46 4.15 -16.71
CA GLY A 103 -12.22 5.46 -16.11
C GLY A 103 -11.96 5.44 -14.62
N ARG A 104 -12.34 6.53 -13.95
CA ARG A 104 -12.12 6.75 -12.51
C ARG A 104 -12.86 5.72 -11.68
N ILE A 105 -12.21 5.26 -10.62
CA ILE A 105 -12.77 4.42 -9.58
C ILE A 105 -12.62 5.10 -8.22
N GLU A 106 -13.55 4.88 -7.31
CA GLU A 106 -13.51 5.40 -5.95
C GLU A 106 -13.00 4.32 -5.00
N PRO A 107 -11.80 4.52 -4.41
CA PRO A 107 -11.26 3.57 -3.46
C PRO A 107 -12.02 3.57 -2.14
N HIS A 108 -12.30 2.37 -1.62
CA HIS A 108 -12.82 2.16 -0.27
C HIS A 108 -11.71 1.60 0.61
N TRP A 109 -10.83 2.49 1.08
CA TRP A 109 -9.65 2.13 1.84
C TRP A 109 -10.03 1.62 3.23
N GLU A 110 -9.45 0.47 3.60
CA GLU A 110 -9.41 -0.05 4.96
C GLU A 110 -8.04 0.28 5.55
N PHE A 111 -8.01 1.12 6.60
CA PHE A 111 -6.77 1.62 7.17
C PHE A 111 -6.33 0.84 8.41
N ARG A 112 -5.01 0.73 8.56
CA ARG A 112 -4.34 0.30 9.77
C ARG A 112 -3.13 1.17 10.04
N PHE A 113 -2.75 1.30 11.30
CA PHE A 113 -1.53 1.95 11.70
C PHE A 113 -0.39 0.93 11.76
N THR A 114 0.76 1.33 11.23
CA THR A 114 1.94 0.47 11.14
C THR A 114 3.19 1.29 11.42
N THR A 115 4.30 0.62 11.68
CA THR A 115 5.62 1.24 11.61
C THR A 115 5.97 1.59 10.16
N LEU A 116 7.05 2.36 9.95
CA LEU A 116 7.60 2.69 8.63
C LEU A 116 7.87 1.44 7.77
N GLY A 117 8.21 0.31 8.39
CA GLY A 117 8.41 -0.97 7.71
C GLY A 117 7.16 -1.81 7.51
N GLY A 118 5.97 -1.32 7.90
CA GLY A 118 4.70 -2.02 7.77
C GLY A 118 4.42 -3.04 8.87
N GLY A 119 5.29 -3.14 9.88
CA GLY A 119 5.10 -3.98 11.07
C GLY A 119 4.13 -3.37 12.09
N PRO A 120 3.80 -4.09 13.17
CA PRO A 120 2.98 -3.56 14.26
C PRO A 120 3.70 -2.42 14.99
N LEU A 121 2.92 -1.57 15.67
CA LEU A 121 3.42 -0.51 16.53
C LEU A 121 3.61 -1.09 17.94
N ASP A 122 4.83 -1.53 18.25
CA ASP A 122 5.15 -2.20 19.52
C ASP A 122 5.79 -1.26 20.54
N LYS A 123 6.51 -0.23 20.04
CA LYS A 123 7.25 0.70 20.91
C LYS A 123 6.65 2.10 20.84
N LEU A 124 6.76 2.85 21.92
CA LEU A 124 6.24 4.21 22.02
C LEU A 124 6.91 5.21 21.08
N ASP A 125 8.15 4.97 20.71
CA ASP A 125 8.96 5.76 19.78
C ASP A 125 8.90 5.27 18.32
N ASP A 126 8.09 4.25 18.03
CA ASP A 126 7.87 3.81 16.66
C ASP A 126 7.21 4.93 15.83
N PRO A 127 7.75 5.25 14.63
CA PRO A 127 7.11 6.17 13.70
C PRO A 127 5.82 5.57 13.16
N VAL A 128 4.75 6.36 13.17
CA VAL A 128 3.42 5.94 12.72
C VAL A 128 3.23 6.25 11.25
N MET A 129 2.90 5.20 10.50
CA MET A 129 2.44 5.26 9.12
C MET A 129 1.00 4.78 9.03
N LEU A 130 0.21 5.36 8.14
CA LEU A 130 -1.10 4.83 7.81
C LEU A 130 -0.97 3.97 6.55
N ARG A 131 -1.42 2.73 6.65
CA ARG A 131 -1.50 1.84 5.51
C ARG A 131 -2.95 1.51 5.21
N GLY A 132 -3.43 1.96 4.05
CA GLY A 132 -4.74 1.61 3.51
C GLY A 132 -4.63 0.45 2.54
N THR A 133 -5.60 -0.45 2.57
CA THR A 133 -5.75 -1.53 1.58
C THR A 133 -7.12 -1.45 0.94
N TRP A 134 -7.20 -1.77 -0.33
CA TRP A 134 -8.46 -1.86 -1.06
C TRP A 134 -8.36 -2.87 -2.19
N GLU A 135 -9.42 -3.64 -2.36
CA GLU A 135 -9.54 -4.58 -3.47
C GLU A 135 -10.71 -4.19 -4.38
N VAL A 136 -10.46 -4.24 -5.68
CA VAL A 136 -11.47 -3.98 -6.71
C VAL A 136 -11.57 -5.17 -7.64
N ALA A 137 -12.81 -5.52 -8.04
CA ALA A 137 -13.04 -6.59 -9.00
C ALA A 137 -12.38 -6.24 -10.35
N VAL A 138 -11.76 -7.23 -10.99
CA VAL A 138 -11.18 -7.11 -12.34
C VAL A 138 -12.32 -7.05 -13.35
N PRO A 139 -12.51 -5.93 -14.09
CA PRO A 139 -13.46 -5.90 -15.20
C PRO A 139 -13.05 -6.88 -16.30
N ASN A 140 -14.02 -7.50 -16.96
CA ASN A 140 -13.78 -8.46 -18.04
C ASN A 140 -12.93 -7.91 -19.22
N GLU A 141 -13.03 -6.61 -19.46
CA GLU A 141 -12.33 -5.92 -20.56
C GLU A 141 -11.12 -5.12 -20.08
N LEU A 142 -10.62 -5.40 -18.88
CA LEU A 142 -9.48 -4.67 -18.32
C LEU A 142 -8.25 -4.82 -19.22
N THR A 143 -7.74 -3.69 -19.70
CA THR A 143 -6.48 -3.64 -20.46
C THR A 143 -5.34 -3.08 -19.61
N GLY A 144 -5.64 -2.23 -18.63
CA GLY A 144 -4.63 -1.64 -17.81
C GLY A 144 -5.21 -0.75 -16.71
N TYR A 145 -4.33 -0.17 -15.92
CA TYR A 145 -4.68 0.84 -14.95
C TYR A 145 -3.56 1.87 -14.77
N GLN A 146 -3.92 3.02 -14.25
CA GLN A 146 -2.99 4.11 -13.98
C GLN A 146 -3.42 4.90 -12.75
N LEU A 147 -2.48 5.69 -12.24
CA LEU A 147 -2.71 6.63 -11.15
C LEU A 147 -2.46 8.06 -11.63
N LYS A 148 -3.29 8.98 -11.16
CA LYS A 148 -3.10 10.41 -11.34
C LYS A 148 -2.91 11.06 -9.98
N ALA A 149 -1.85 11.87 -9.82
CA ALA A 149 -1.73 12.81 -8.74
C ALA A 149 -2.64 14.01 -9.03
N LEU A 150 -3.59 14.30 -8.14
CA LEU A 150 -4.52 15.40 -8.34
C LEU A 150 -3.83 16.74 -8.08
N LYS A 151 -4.31 17.81 -8.75
CA LYS A 151 -3.72 19.16 -8.63
C LYS A 151 -3.84 19.76 -7.22
N ASP A 152 -4.87 19.35 -6.50
CA ASP A 152 -5.14 19.82 -5.14
C ASP A 152 -4.32 19.05 -4.07
N GLY A 153 -3.53 18.07 -4.49
CA GLY A 153 -2.55 17.40 -3.65
C GLY A 153 -1.32 18.27 -3.42
N GLU A 154 -0.79 18.25 -2.21
CA GLU A 154 0.36 19.07 -1.81
C GLU A 154 1.68 18.31 -1.81
N VAL A 155 1.62 16.98 -2.02
CA VAL A 155 2.78 16.08 -1.89
C VAL A 155 3.05 15.31 -3.18
N THR A 156 4.28 14.82 -3.29
CA THR A 156 4.67 13.89 -4.34
C THR A 156 4.02 12.52 -4.07
N VAL A 157 3.46 11.92 -5.11
CA VAL A 157 2.90 10.57 -5.06
C VAL A 157 3.82 9.59 -5.79
N MET A 158 4.30 8.59 -5.07
CA MET A 158 5.02 7.48 -5.69
C MET A 158 4.03 6.39 -6.08
N PHE A 159 4.08 5.94 -7.33
CA PHE A 159 3.28 4.82 -7.80
C PHE A 159 4.17 3.68 -8.28
N ARG A 160 4.01 2.52 -7.68
CA ARG A 160 4.72 1.28 -8.00
C ARG A 160 3.76 0.12 -8.15
N ASN A 161 4.20 -0.93 -8.82
CA ASN A 161 3.36 -2.07 -9.16
C ASN A 161 4.07 -3.39 -8.92
N GLN A 162 3.29 -4.42 -8.65
CA GLN A 162 3.74 -5.80 -8.60
C GLN A 162 2.85 -6.66 -9.52
N LEU A 163 3.48 -7.50 -10.34
CA LEU A 163 2.83 -8.48 -11.19
C LEU A 163 3.25 -9.89 -10.77
N ASP A 164 2.31 -10.75 -10.43
CA ASP A 164 2.57 -12.11 -9.94
C ASP A 164 3.60 -12.14 -8.78
N GLY A 165 3.47 -11.18 -7.85
CA GLY A 165 4.36 -11.05 -6.70
C GLY A 165 5.75 -10.49 -7.02
N LYS A 166 6.03 -10.12 -8.26
CA LYS A 166 7.31 -9.52 -8.68
C LYS A 166 7.15 -8.02 -8.88
N PRO A 167 8.09 -7.21 -8.36
CA PRO A 167 8.05 -5.78 -8.58
C PRO A 167 8.24 -5.45 -10.07
N VAL A 168 7.46 -4.49 -10.56
CA VAL A 168 7.68 -3.86 -11.87
C VAL A 168 8.78 -2.82 -11.69
N GLU A 169 9.84 -2.89 -12.49
CA GLU A 169 11.01 -2.01 -12.36
C GLU A 169 10.67 -0.52 -12.55
N ARG A 170 9.61 -0.23 -13.31
CA ARG A 170 9.19 1.13 -13.58
C ARG A 170 8.37 1.68 -12.41
N ILE A 171 8.89 2.75 -11.79
CA ILE A 171 8.24 3.52 -10.73
C ILE A 171 7.88 4.90 -11.31
N SER A 172 6.71 5.44 -10.97
CA SER A 172 6.35 6.82 -11.25
C SER A 172 6.46 7.65 -9.96
N SER A 173 7.17 8.78 -10.06
CA SER A 173 7.15 9.84 -9.05
C SER A 173 6.37 11.00 -9.64
N LEU A 174 5.20 11.29 -9.10
CA LEU A 174 4.20 12.19 -9.67
C LEU A 174 4.08 13.46 -8.83
N PHE A 175 4.30 14.59 -9.47
CA PHE A 175 3.93 15.87 -8.89
C PHE A 175 2.44 16.16 -9.09
N PRO A 176 1.83 17.08 -8.31
CA PRO A 176 0.43 17.43 -8.46
C PRO A 176 0.04 17.76 -9.92
N GLY A 177 -0.96 17.07 -10.42
CA GLY A 177 -1.47 17.19 -11.80
C GLY A 177 -0.89 16.17 -12.80
N GLU A 178 0.13 15.41 -12.43
CA GLU A 178 0.75 14.42 -13.31
C GLU A 178 0.04 13.05 -13.28
N GLU A 179 0.21 12.29 -14.35
CA GLU A 179 -0.32 10.94 -14.49
C GLU A 179 0.82 9.93 -14.63
N SER A 180 0.65 8.75 -14.03
CA SER A 180 1.60 7.65 -14.19
C SER A 180 1.54 7.08 -15.61
N TYR A 181 2.50 6.23 -15.93
CA TYR A 181 2.32 5.34 -17.08
C TYR A 181 1.12 4.41 -16.84
N VAL A 182 0.51 3.97 -17.93
CA VAL A 182 -0.48 2.88 -17.88
C VAL A 182 0.25 1.57 -17.68
N LEU A 183 -0.08 0.83 -16.61
CA LEU A 183 0.36 -0.55 -16.49
C LEU A 183 -0.56 -1.43 -17.34
N ASP A 184 -0.04 -1.98 -18.44
CA ASP A 184 -0.76 -2.92 -19.28
C ASP A 184 -0.86 -4.29 -18.59
N VAL A 185 -2.08 -4.74 -18.34
CA VAL A 185 -2.38 -6.04 -17.74
C VAL A 185 -3.25 -6.92 -18.65
N SER A 186 -3.44 -6.53 -19.91
CA SER A 186 -4.33 -7.22 -20.87
C SER A 186 -4.02 -8.71 -21.00
N ALA A 187 -2.73 -9.07 -21.06
CA ALA A 187 -2.28 -10.46 -21.14
C ALA A 187 -2.63 -11.29 -19.88
N TYR A 188 -2.77 -10.64 -18.72
CA TYR A 188 -3.10 -11.27 -17.44
C TYR A 188 -4.61 -11.37 -17.24
N ALA A 189 -5.36 -10.32 -17.62
CA ALA A 189 -6.82 -10.27 -17.50
C ALA A 189 -7.53 -11.29 -18.39
N ALA A 190 -7.07 -11.46 -19.62
CA ALA A 190 -7.60 -12.47 -20.54
C ALA A 190 -7.53 -13.91 -19.98
N ALA A 191 -6.50 -14.21 -19.21
CA ALA A 191 -6.36 -15.51 -18.55
C ALA A 191 -7.33 -15.72 -17.39
N SER A 192 -7.74 -14.65 -16.70
CA SER A 192 -8.77 -14.70 -15.64
C SER A 192 -10.14 -15.05 -16.21
N ALA A 193 -10.53 -14.44 -17.30
CA ALA A 193 -11.81 -14.71 -17.97
C ALA A 193 -11.93 -16.15 -18.45
N ALA A 194 -10.83 -16.73 -18.96
CA ALA A 194 -10.78 -18.11 -19.40
C ALA A 194 -10.90 -19.13 -18.24
N SER A 195 -10.43 -18.77 -17.05
CA SER A 195 -10.49 -19.63 -15.85
C SER A 195 -11.86 -19.60 -15.15
N SER A 196 -12.67 -18.57 -15.39
CA SER A 196 -14.02 -18.44 -14.82
C SER A 196 -15.09 -19.21 -15.59
N VAL A 197 -14.77 -19.78 -16.76
CA VAL A 197 -15.64 -20.73 -17.43
C VAL A 197 -15.60 -22.02 -16.63
N SER A 198 -16.51 -22.15 -15.67
CA SER A 198 -16.75 -23.41 -14.96
C SER A 198 -16.93 -24.50 -16.02
N PRO A 199 -16.22 -25.65 -15.89
CA PRO A 199 -16.47 -26.78 -16.78
C PRO A 199 -17.96 -27.08 -16.73
N PRO A 200 -18.59 -27.43 -17.85
CA PRO A 200 -20.01 -27.73 -17.87
C PRO A 200 -20.26 -28.77 -16.78
N VAL A 201 -21.17 -28.45 -15.87
CA VAL A 201 -21.58 -29.36 -14.82
C VAL A 201 -22.08 -30.61 -15.55
N SER A 202 -21.25 -31.64 -15.57
CA SER A 202 -21.64 -32.97 -16.03
C SER A 202 -22.73 -33.44 -15.07
N ASN A 203 -23.99 -33.32 -15.51
CA ASN A 203 -25.12 -33.90 -14.82
C ASN A 203 -25.09 -35.44 -14.95
N ASP A 204 -24.00 -36.03 -14.50
CA ASP A 204 -23.92 -37.47 -14.33
C ASP A 204 -24.48 -37.83 -12.93
N PRO A 205 -25.73 -38.29 -12.85
CA PRO A 205 -26.40 -38.54 -11.57
C PRO A 205 -25.73 -39.67 -10.75
N GLY A 206 -24.75 -40.37 -11.33
CA GLY A 206 -24.04 -41.46 -10.66
C GLY A 206 -22.87 -41.04 -9.76
N ARG A 207 -22.19 -39.92 -10.08
CA ARG A 207 -21.00 -39.49 -9.35
C ARG A 207 -21.30 -38.78 -8.03
N GLY A 208 -22.44 -38.08 -7.92
CA GLY A 208 -22.81 -37.36 -6.71
C GLY A 208 -23.02 -38.27 -5.48
N LYS A 209 -23.49 -39.50 -5.68
CA LYS A 209 -23.72 -40.42 -4.58
C LYS A 209 -22.42 -40.99 -3.99
N LEU A 210 -21.38 -41.19 -4.81
CA LEU A 210 -20.10 -41.74 -4.35
C LEU A 210 -19.31 -40.73 -3.50
N VAL A 211 -19.34 -39.44 -3.87
CA VAL A 211 -18.64 -38.40 -3.13
C VAL A 211 -19.30 -38.15 -1.78
N PHE A 212 -20.64 -38.23 -1.70
CA PHE A 212 -21.37 -38.07 -0.43
C PHE A 212 -21.08 -39.18 0.56
N VAL A 213 -20.98 -40.44 0.07
CA VAL A 213 -20.67 -41.60 0.91
C VAL A 213 -19.24 -41.55 1.45
N LEU A 214 -18.26 -41.13 0.64
CA LEU A 214 -16.86 -40.94 1.06
C LEU A 214 -16.69 -39.80 2.09
N ALA A 215 -17.41 -38.69 1.95
CA ALA A 215 -17.38 -37.59 2.91
C ALA A 215 -17.98 -38.02 4.27
N LEU A 216 -19.05 -38.82 4.28
CA LEU A 216 -19.66 -39.31 5.51
C LEU A 216 -18.75 -40.27 6.26
N ILE A 217 -18.04 -41.17 5.57
CA ILE A 217 -17.08 -42.09 6.17
C ILE A 217 -15.90 -41.35 6.81
N LEU A 218 -15.41 -40.27 6.20
CA LEU A 218 -14.32 -39.46 6.75
C LEU A 218 -14.73 -38.70 8.03
N VAL A 219 -15.94 -38.15 8.08
CA VAL A 219 -16.45 -37.42 9.25
C VAL A 219 -16.70 -38.34 10.43
N PHE A 220 -17.31 -39.53 10.21
CA PHE A 220 -17.58 -40.48 11.28
C PHE A 220 -16.34 -41.28 11.70
N GLY A 221 -15.40 -41.58 10.79
CA GLY A 221 -14.14 -42.25 11.08
C GLY A 221 -13.21 -41.46 11.98
N LEU A 222 -13.05 -40.17 11.72
CA LEU A 222 -12.19 -39.26 12.51
C LEU A 222 -12.80 -38.92 13.87
N GLY A 223 -14.14 -38.79 13.97
CA GLY A 223 -14.82 -38.57 15.24
C GLY A 223 -14.70 -39.72 16.22
N GLY A 224 -14.72 -40.96 15.74
CA GLY A 224 -14.55 -42.18 16.55
C GLY A 224 -13.12 -42.33 17.10
N TRP A 225 -12.11 -41.96 16.31
CA TRP A 225 -10.70 -42.09 16.70
C TRP A 225 -10.31 -41.04 17.77
N ALA A 226 -10.82 -39.82 17.68
CA ALA A 226 -10.56 -38.77 18.67
C ALA A 226 -11.19 -39.09 20.04
N ARG A 227 -12.35 -39.79 20.09
CA ARG A 227 -13.00 -40.18 21.34
C ARG A 227 -12.28 -41.32 22.05
N LYS A 228 -11.64 -42.25 21.32
CA LYS A 228 -10.89 -43.39 21.90
C LYS A 228 -9.59 -42.93 22.56
N ARG A 229 -8.93 -41.87 22.06
CA ARG A 229 -7.69 -41.33 22.67
C ARG A 229 -7.89 -40.59 24.00
N ARG A 230 -9.11 -40.09 24.28
CA ARG A 230 -9.40 -39.39 25.56
C ARG A 230 -9.68 -40.37 26.73
N ARG A 231 -9.96 -41.66 26.48
CA ARG A 231 -10.23 -42.65 27.55
C ARG A 231 -9.00 -43.37 28.08
N THR A 232 -7.82 -43.15 27.52
CA THR A 232 -6.57 -43.82 27.93
C THR A 232 -5.59 -42.88 28.68
N ARG A 233 -6.07 -41.72 29.17
CA ARG A 233 -5.32 -40.89 30.09
C ARG A 233 -6.15 -40.61 31.34
N ILE A 234 -6.23 -41.61 32.20
CA ILE A 234 -6.51 -41.49 33.63
C ILE A 234 -5.48 -42.40 34.31
#